data_64d84a312f61cd08dc251f19dbb1032b
#
_entry.id   64d84a312f61cd08dc251f19dbb1032b
#
_cell.length_a   1.000
_cell.length_b   1.000
_cell.length_c   1.000
_cell.angle_alpha   90.00
_cell.angle_beta   90.00
_cell.angle_gamma   90.00
#
_symmetry.space_group_name_H-M   'P 1'
#
loop_
_entity.id
_entity.type
_entity.pdbx_description
1 polymer ?
#
loop_
_entity_poly.entity_id
_entity_poly.type
_entity_poly.pdbx_seq_one_letter_code
_entity_poly.pdbx_strand_id
1 'polypeptide(L)'
;GTEFIRNNSKKAWRKVDDGRIDMPDYPERAVLEGLVNALIHRSYTDIGSEVHIDMFDDRIEIYSPGGMVSGISLKGKDMLKIPSKRRTPILADIFSRLKYMERRGSGFKKILADYEEQVEFDETKMPVFEADYDDFTLTLYNLNYVANYLAETNGVEDGTQAVSYTHLRAHETEL
;
A
#
# COMPACT_ATOMS: atom_id res chain seq x y z
N GLY A 1 4.10 -11.02 4.04
CA GLY A 1 3.64 -9.69 3.60
C GLY A 1 2.39 -9.78 2.77
N THR A 2 2.48 -10.14 1.49
CA THR A 2 1.31 -10.18 0.57
C THR A 2 0.20 -11.12 1.04
N GLU A 3 0.54 -12.29 1.58
CA GLU A 3 -0.43 -13.23 2.10
C GLU A 3 -1.16 -12.69 3.34
N PHE A 4 -0.44 -12.02 4.23
CA PHE A 4 -1.03 -11.33 5.38
C PHE A 4 -2.07 -10.30 4.94
N ILE A 5 -1.72 -9.41 4.00
CA ILE A 5 -2.63 -8.38 3.49
C ILE A 5 -3.84 -9.05 2.83
N ARG A 6 -3.63 -10.07 1.97
CA ARG A 6 -4.72 -10.79 1.30
C ARG A 6 -5.69 -11.47 2.27
N ASN A 7 -5.17 -12.04 3.37
CA ASN A 7 -6.01 -12.74 4.37
C ASN A 7 -6.79 -11.77 5.26
N ASN A 8 -6.31 -10.52 5.38
CA ASN A 8 -6.97 -9.47 6.18
C ASN A 8 -7.70 -8.42 5.34
N SER A 9 -7.69 -8.56 4.01
CA SER A 9 -8.43 -7.70 3.07
C SER A 9 -9.71 -8.37 2.59
N LYS A 10 -10.70 -7.56 2.29
CA LYS A 10 -11.94 -8.02 1.68
C LYS A 10 -11.84 -7.90 0.16
N LYS A 11 -12.55 -8.77 -0.53
CA LYS A 11 -12.81 -8.63 -1.97
C LYS A 11 -14.28 -8.39 -2.16
N ALA A 12 -14.66 -7.18 -2.42
CA ALA A 12 -15.99 -6.87 -2.92
C ALA A 12 -16.10 -7.32 -4.38
N TRP A 13 -17.29 -7.49 -4.88
CA TRP A 13 -17.54 -7.75 -6.29
C TRP A 13 -18.89 -7.18 -6.70
N ARG A 14 -19.00 -6.82 -7.96
CA ARG A 14 -20.25 -6.35 -8.56
C ARG A 14 -20.59 -7.22 -9.76
N LYS A 15 -21.88 -7.63 -9.87
CA LYS A 15 -22.38 -8.34 -11.04
C LYS A 15 -22.50 -7.37 -12.21
N VAL A 16 -22.06 -7.81 -13.37
CA VAL A 16 -22.24 -7.14 -14.67
C VAL A 16 -22.90 -8.12 -15.65
N ASP A 17 -23.37 -7.64 -16.78
CA ASP A 17 -24.14 -8.47 -17.75
C ASP A 17 -23.39 -9.70 -18.21
N ASP A 18 -22.07 -9.62 -18.41
CA ASP A 18 -21.24 -10.72 -18.88
C ASP A 18 -20.36 -11.38 -17.77
N GLY A 19 -20.70 -11.17 -16.47
CA GLY A 19 -19.93 -11.79 -15.40
C GLY A 19 -19.90 -11.00 -14.09
N ARG A 20 -18.72 -10.93 -13.49
CA ARG A 20 -18.50 -10.13 -12.28
C ARG A 20 -17.20 -9.32 -12.39
N ILE A 21 -17.20 -8.16 -11.78
CA ILE A 21 -16.01 -7.33 -11.58
C ILE A 21 -15.59 -7.51 -10.13
N ASP A 22 -14.36 -7.95 -9.91
CA ASP A 22 -13.75 -8.03 -8.58
C ASP A 22 -13.24 -6.63 -8.18
N MET A 23 -13.53 -6.22 -6.95
CA MET A 23 -13.18 -4.93 -6.39
C MET A 23 -12.35 -5.19 -5.12
N PRO A 24 -11.03 -5.35 -5.23
CA PRO A 24 -10.17 -5.58 -4.08
C PRO A 24 -10.03 -4.34 -3.23
N ASP A 25 -9.84 -4.50 -1.92
CA ASP A 25 -9.50 -3.39 -1.02
C ASP A 25 -8.19 -2.72 -1.45
N TYR A 26 -7.23 -3.52 -1.89
CA TYR A 26 -5.92 -3.08 -2.38
C TYR A 26 -5.56 -3.83 -3.66
N PRO A 27 -5.09 -3.17 -4.73
CA PRO A 27 -4.59 -3.84 -5.92
C PRO A 27 -3.39 -4.72 -5.57
N GLU A 28 -3.48 -6.03 -5.86
CA GLU A 28 -2.45 -7.01 -5.45
C GLU A 28 -1.06 -6.65 -6.00
N ARG A 29 -1.02 -6.09 -7.19
CA ARG A 29 0.21 -5.71 -7.87
C ARG A 29 0.85 -4.49 -7.24
N ALA A 30 0.05 -3.47 -6.85
CA ALA A 30 0.53 -2.31 -6.12
C ALA A 30 1.13 -2.71 -4.76
N VAL A 31 0.46 -3.61 -4.03
CA VAL A 31 0.96 -4.17 -2.77
C VAL A 31 2.29 -4.89 -2.97
N LEU A 32 2.38 -5.78 -3.97
CA LEU A 32 3.61 -6.52 -4.25
C LEU A 32 4.76 -5.58 -4.61
N GLU A 33 4.52 -4.61 -5.48
CA GLU A 33 5.53 -3.62 -5.89
C GLU A 33 5.99 -2.78 -4.68
N GLY A 34 5.07 -2.36 -3.81
CA GLY A 34 5.38 -1.63 -2.57
C GLY A 34 6.29 -2.42 -1.64
N LEU A 35 5.97 -3.70 -1.39
CA LEU A 35 6.77 -4.58 -0.54
C LEU A 35 8.16 -4.87 -1.12
N VAL A 36 8.25 -5.14 -2.40
CA VAL A 36 9.52 -5.37 -3.09
C VAL A 36 10.39 -4.12 -3.02
N ASN A 37 9.81 -2.95 -3.24
CA ASN A 37 10.52 -1.67 -3.13
C ASN A 37 11.00 -1.42 -1.70
N ALA A 38 10.18 -1.68 -0.68
CA ALA A 38 10.57 -1.54 0.72
C ALA A 38 11.80 -2.42 1.05
N LEU A 39 11.84 -3.66 0.57
CA LEU A 39 12.96 -4.58 0.79
C LEU A 39 14.23 -4.18 0.03
N ILE A 40 14.11 -3.72 -1.22
CA ILE A 40 15.26 -3.35 -2.06
C ILE A 40 15.90 -2.03 -1.59
N HIS A 41 15.08 -1.11 -1.11
CA HIS A 41 15.54 0.21 -0.69
C HIS A 41 15.86 0.31 0.80
N ARG A 42 15.59 -0.74 1.58
CA ARG A 42 15.93 -0.82 3.01
C ARG A 42 17.41 -0.52 3.25
N SER A 43 17.69 0.22 4.31
CA SER A 43 19.05 0.35 4.87
C SER A 43 19.39 -0.88 5.71
N TYR A 44 20.19 -1.78 5.17
CA TYR A 44 20.63 -3.01 5.87
C TYR A 44 21.79 -2.76 6.85
N THR A 45 22.33 -1.56 6.88
CA THR A 45 23.36 -1.13 7.85
C THR A 45 22.76 -0.62 9.15
N ASP A 46 21.47 -0.31 9.14
CA ASP A 46 20.72 0.10 10.32
C ASP A 46 20.25 -1.15 11.08
N ILE A 47 21.04 -1.51 12.11
CA ILE A 47 20.82 -2.71 12.93
C ILE A 47 19.71 -2.39 13.92
N GLY A 48 18.65 -3.19 13.92
CA GLY A 48 17.52 -3.05 14.85
C GLY A 48 16.30 -2.36 14.26
N SER A 49 16.37 -1.88 13.02
CA SER A 49 15.20 -1.42 12.29
C SER A 49 14.73 -2.47 11.27
N GLU A 50 13.44 -2.53 11.00
CA GLU A 50 12.83 -3.53 10.13
C GLU A 50 11.83 -2.91 9.15
N VAL A 51 11.54 -3.65 8.06
CA VAL A 51 10.40 -3.34 7.20
C VAL A 51 9.15 -3.88 7.88
N HIS A 52 8.18 -3.03 8.13
CA HIS A 52 6.90 -3.45 8.71
C HIS A 52 5.70 -2.94 7.90
N ILE A 53 4.57 -3.54 8.17
CA ILE A 53 3.29 -3.22 7.55
C ILE A 53 2.29 -2.98 8.66
N ASP A 54 1.79 -1.76 8.71
CA ASP A 54 0.68 -1.40 9.58
C ASP A 54 -0.63 -1.43 8.78
N MET A 55 -1.63 -2.14 9.29
CA MET A 55 -2.91 -2.27 8.63
C MET A 55 -3.99 -1.59 9.45
N PHE A 56 -4.65 -0.62 8.83
CA PHE A 56 -5.77 0.14 9.37
C PHE A 56 -7.05 -0.21 8.59
N ASP A 57 -8.19 0.25 9.06
CA ASP A 57 -9.46 0.02 8.36
C ASP A 57 -9.51 0.70 6.99
N ASP A 58 -8.91 1.89 6.89
CA ASP A 58 -8.93 2.75 5.71
C ASP A 58 -7.67 2.67 4.83
N ARG A 59 -6.58 2.06 5.31
CA ARG A 59 -5.31 2.02 4.60
C ARG A 59 -4.35 0.96 5.13
N ILE A 60 -3.32 0.70 4.38
CA ILE A 60 -2.09 0.04 4.85
C ILE A 60 -0.91 0.99 4.68
N GLU A 61 0.03 0.93 5.62
CA GLU A 61 1.29 1.65 5.57
C GLU A 61 2.43 0.64 5.51
N ILE A 62 3.31 0.80 4.53
CA ILE A 62 4.50 -0.04 4.35
C ILE A 62 5.71 0.83 4.66
N TYR A 63 6.31 0.58 5.79
CA TYR A 63 7.49 1.29 6.26
C TYR A 63 8.78 0.58 5.87
N SER A 64 9.80 1.34 5.53
CA SER A 64 11.15 0.84 5.26
C SER A 64 12.20 1.77 5.85
N PRO A 65 13.10 1.26 6.69
CA PRO A 65 14.22 2.06 7.20
C PRO A 65 15.19 2.40 6.07
N GLY A 66 15.65 3.64 6.08
CA GLY A 66 16.53 4.22 5.07
C GLY A 66 15.76 5.02 4.03
N GLY A 67 15.89 6.33 4.08
CA GLY A 67 15.32 7.28 3.14
C GLY A 67 15.84 7.12 1.71
N MET A 68 15.59 8.08 0.86
CA MET A 68 16.05 8.03 -0.54
C MET A 68 17.57 7.94 -0.65
N VAL A 69 18.07 7.04 -1.50
CA VAL A 69 19.53 6.75 -1.69
C VAL A 69 20.37 8.00 -1.99
N SER A 70 19.77 9.06 -2.45
CA SER A 70 20.44 10.35 -2.74
C SER A 70 20.26 11.41 -1.63
N GLY A 71 19.68 11.04 -0.48
CA GLY A 71 19.38 12.02 0.58
C GLY A 71 18.34 13.08 0.17
N ILE A 72 17.54 12.75 -0.85
CA ILE A 72 16.54 13.67 -1.39
C ILE A 72 15.22 13.43 -0.65
N SER A 73 14.72 14.44 0.07
CA SER A 73 13.35 14.43 0.57
C SER A 73 12.36 14.43 -0.59
N LEU A 74 11.31 13.64 -0.48
CA LEU A 74 10.21 13.59 -1.48
C LEU A 74 9.21 14.74 -1.32
N LYS A 75 9.29 15.47 -0.23
CA LYS A 75 8.35 16.54 0.11
C LYS A 75 8.30 17.59 -1.00
N GLY A 76 7.14 17.75 -1.62
CA GLY A 76 6.90 18.71 -2.70
C GLY A 76 7.55 18.39 -4.05
N LYS A 77 8.01 17.15 -4.27
CA LYS A 77 8.58 16.71 -5.55
C LYS A 77 7.62 15.84 -6.34
N ASP A 78 7.70 15.99 -7.66
CA ASP A 78 7.00 15.11 -8.58
C ASP A 78 7.65 13.72 -8.57
N MET A 79 6.94 12.75 -7.98
CA MET A 79 7.37 11.36 -7.83
C MET A 79 7.73 10.70 -9.17
N LEU A 80 7.09 11.14 -10.26
CA LEU A 80 7.30 10.58 -11.59
C LEU A 80 8.65 10.98 -12.19
N LYS A 81 9.29 12.01 -11.65
CA LYS A 81 10.59 12.54 -12.11
C LYS A 81 11.77 12.11 -11.26
N ILE A 82 11.52 11.33 -10.19
CA ILE A 82 12.60 10.89 -9.31
C ILE A 82 13.36 9.74 -9.96
N PRO A 83 14.68 9.86 -10.15
CA PRO A 83 15.47 8.77 -10.70
C PRO A 83 15.55 7.61 -9.73
N SER A 84 15.24 6.41 -10.20
CA SER A 84 15.36 5.19 -9.40
C SER A 84 16.83 4.86 -9.15
N LYS A 85 17.24 4.92 -7.88
CA LYS A 85 18.54 4.43 -7.41
C LYS A 85 18.30 3.28 -6.44
N ARG A 86 18.88 2.12 -6.75
CA ARG A 86 18.74 0.93 -5.91
C ARG A 86 19.79 0.96 -4.80
N ARG A 87 19.37 0.78 -3.55
CA ARG A 87 20.30 0.66 -2.42
C ARG A 87 20.96 -0.71 -2.42
N THR A 88 20.21 -1.75 -2.75
CA THR A 88 20.68 -3.15 -2.73
C THR A 88 20.53 -3.79 -4.13
N PRO A 89 21.49 -3.58 -5.04
CA PRO A 89 21.41 -4.09 -6.42
C PRO A 89 21.30 -5.62 -6.50
N ILE A 90 21.92 -6.33 -5.56
CA ILE A 90 21.90 -7.80 -5.51
C ILE A 90 20.47 -8.31 -5.27
N LEU A 91 19.77 -7.76 -4.27
CA LEU A 91 18.36 -8.11 -4.02
C LEU A 91 17.48 -7.74 -5.21
N ALA A 92 17.68 -6.58 -5.80
CA ALA A 92 16.95 -6.16 -6.99
C ALA A 92 17.15 -7.15 -8.17
N ASP A 93 18.35 -7.69 -8.35
CA ASP A 93 18.60 -8.71 -9.39
C ASP A 93 17.88 -10.04 -9.06
N ILE A 94 17.90 -10.47 -7.79
CA ILE A 94 17.16 -11.67 -7.34
C ILE A 94 15.65 -11.50 -7.58
N PHE A 95 15.04 -10.42 -7.13
CA PHE A 95 13.61 -10.17 -7.34
C PHE A 95 13.24 -10.06 -8.81
N SER A 96 14.12 -9.48 -9.64
CA SER A 96 13.93 -9.42 -11.09
C SER A 96 13.96 -10.82 -11.74
N ARG A 97 14.88 -11.69 -11.32
CA ARG A 97 14.96 -13.09 -11.80
C ARG A 97 13.74 -13.91 -11.37
N LEU A 98 13.22 -13.65 -10.17
CA LEU A 98 12.00 -14.26 -9.67
C LEU A 98 10.73 -13.65 -10.26
N LYS A 99 10.84 -12.66 -11.16
CA LYS A 99 9.73 -11.94 -11.81
C LYS A 99 8.82 -11.15 -10.85
N TYR A 100 9.31 -10.80 -9.67
CA TYR A 100 8.61 -9.94 -8.73
C TYR A 100 8.76 -8.46 -9.04
N MET A 101 9.74 -8.08 -9.86
CA MET A 101 9.94 -6.70 -10.30
C MET A 101 10.54 -6.62 -11.70
N GLU A 102 10.36 -5.47 -12.34
CA GLU A 102 11.03 -5.13 -13.59
C GLU A 102 12.27 -4.28 -13.34
N ARG A 103 13.27 -4.39 -14.22
CA ARG A 103 14.55 -3.68 -14.08
C ARG A 103 14.49 -2.16 -14.27
N ARG A 104 13.40 -1.62 -14.77
CA ARG A 104 13.30 -0.22 -15.24
C ARG A 104 12.64 0.70 -14.22
N GLY A 105 13.09 0.89 -13.04
CA GLY A 105 12.74 2.02 -12.15
C GLY A 105 11.32 2.63 -12.23
N SER A 106 10.31 1.83 -12.56
CA SER A 106 8.93 2.27 -12.82
C SER A 106 7.98 1.96 -11.65
N GLY A 107 8.52 1.58 -10.48
CA GLY A 107 7.73 1.06 -9.37
C GLY A 107 6.61 2.00 -8.92
N PHE A 108 6.92 3.26 -8.66
CA PHE A 108 5.91 4.25 -8.25
C PHE A 108 4.83 4.46 -9.31
N LYS A 109 5.23 4.56 -10.59
CA LYS A 109 4.29 4.71 -11.70
C LYS A 109 3.32 3.54 -11.81
N LYS A 110 3.82 2.32 -11.56
CA LYS A 110 2.99 1.12 -11.59
C LYS A 110 2.00 1.09 -10.45
N ILE A 111 2.42 1.45 -9.23
CA ILE A 111 1.54 1.54 -8.08
C ILE A 111 0.40 2.52 -8.36
N LEU A 112 0.72 3.71 -8.88
CA LEU A 112 -0.29 4.71 -9.24
C LEU A 112 -1.23 4.20 -10.32
N ALA A 113 -0.68 3.66 -11.42
CA ALA A 113 -1.47 3.12 -12.53
C ALA A 113 -2.39 1.97 -12.09
N ASP A 114 -1.90 1.05 -11.24
CA ASP A 114 -2.70 -0.06 -10.72
C ASP A 114 -3.90 0.44 -9.88
N TYR A 115 -3.75 1.58 -9.20
CA TYR A 115 -4.86 2.23 -8.46
C TYR A 115 -5.83 2.91 -9.41
N GLU A 116 -5.34 3.70 -10.37
CA GLU A 116 -6.16 4.40 -11.37
C GLU A 116 -7.01 3.45 -12.23
N GLU A 117 -6.55 2.22 -12.44
CA GLU A 117 -7.29 1.19 -13.17
C GLU A 117 -8.46 0.58 -12.38
N GLN A 118 -8.55 0.81 -11.08
CA GLN A 118 -9.62 0.21 -10.25
C GLN A 118 -10.93 0.98 -10.36
N VAL A 119 -12.04 0.24 -10.36
CA VAL A 119 -13.40 0.79 -10.52
C VAL A 119 -13.79 1.74 -9.38
N GLU A 120 -13.33 1.44 -8.15
CA GLU A 120 -13.64 2.22 -6.94
C GLU A 120 -12.57 3.28 -6.63
N PHE A 121 -11.68 3.55 -7.59
CA PHE A 121 -10.67 4.57 -7.43
C PHE A 121 -11.29 5.98 -7.50
N ASP A 122 -10.84 6.83 -6.60
CA ASP A 122 -11.01 8.27 -6.66
C ASP A 122 -9.71 8.97 -6.22
N GLU A 123 -9.56 10.25 -6.53
CA GLU A 123 -8.32 10.99 -6.27
C GLU A 123 -7.95 11.07 -4.78
N THR A 124 -8.93 10.92 -3.87
CA THR A 124 -8.67 10.94 -2.42
C THR A 124 -7.98 9.66 -1.95
N LYS A 125 -8.02 8.60 -2.76
CA LYS A 125 -7.41 7.30 -2.50
C LYS A 125 -6.09 7.09 -3.24
N MET A 126 -5.52 8.16 -3.81
CA MET A 126 -4.22 8.10 -4.47
C MET A 126 -3.14 7.66 -3.48
N PRO A 127 -2.30 6.67 -3.82
CA PRO A 127 -1.18 6.25 -2.99
C PRO A 127 -0.25 7.42 -2.62
N VAL A 128 0.18 7.45 -1.36
CA VAL A 128 1.07 8.50 -0.86
C VAL A 128 2.44 7.90 -0.57
N PHE A 129 3.47 8.60 -1.01
CA PHE A 129 4.87 8.23 -0.81
C PHE A 129 5.55 9.31 -0.01
N GLU A 130 6.06 8.95 1.15
CA GLU A 130 6.79 9.85 2.03
C GLU A 130 8.20 9.32 2.22
N ALA A 131 9.18 10.18 2.14
CA ALA A 131 10.55 9.85 2.46
C ALA A 131 11.21 11.01 3.16
N ASP A 132 11.84 10.69 4.26
CA ASP A 132 12.77 11.57 4.96
C ASP A 132 14.21 11.05 4.82
N TYR A 133 15.14 11.57 5.62
CA TYR A 133 16.55 11.15 5.56
C TYR A 133 16.74 9.68 5.97
N ASP A 134 15.97 9.22 6.94
CA ASP A 134 16.17 7.95 7.63
C ASP A 134 15.13 6.88 7.31
N ASP A 135 14.01 7.26 6.70
CA ASP A 135 12.91 6.34 6.43
C ASP A 135 12.14 6.63 5.14
N PHE A 136 11.33 5.67 4.77
CA PHE A 136 10.40 5.73 3.67
C PHE A 136 9.10 5.03 4.06
N THR A 137 7.98 5.68 3.79
CA THR A 137 6.64 5.14 4.01
C THR A 137 5.82 5.20 2.73
N LEU A 138 5.18 4.10 2.39
CA LEU A 138 4.17 4.00 1.35
C LEU A 138 2.81 3.77 1.98
N THR A 139 1.89 4.69 1.77
CA THR A 139 0.49 4.56 2.16
C THR A 139 -0.36 4.14 0.97
N LEU A 140 -1.07 3.03 1.11
CA LEU A 140 -2.04 2.51 0.16
C LEU A 140 -3.43 2.57 0.79
N TYR A 141 -4.34 3.33 0.22
CA TYR A 141 -5.70 3.47 0.74
C TYR A 141 -6.59 2.30 0.32
N ASN A 142 -7.47 1.89 1.23
CA ASN A 142 -8.50 0.89 0.96
C ASN A 142 -9.54 1.46 0.00
N LEU A 143 -9.64 0.87 -1.19
CA LEU A 143 -10.53 1.33 -2.25
C LEU A 143 -12.02 1.18 -1.89
N ASN A 144 -12.35 0.18 -1.06
CA ASN A 144 -13.73 -0.10 -0.64
C ASN A 144 -14.09 0.59 0.69
N TYR A 145 -13.14 1.31 1.32
CA TYR A 145 -13.44 2.03 2.55
C TYR A 145 -14.29 3.25 2.24
N VAL A 146 -15.47 3.28 2.85
CA VAL A 146 -16.35 4.45 2.86
C VAL A 146 -16.34 4.99 4.28
N ALA A 147 -15.83 6.18 4.47
CA ALA A 147 -15.90 6.84 5.75
C ALA A 147 -17.38 7.06 6.10
N ASN A 148 -17.84 6.44 7.16
CA ASN A 148 -19.21 6.60 7.64
C ASN A 148 -19.42 8.00 8.26
N TYR A 149 -19.17 9.05 7.49
CA TYR A 149 -19.50 10.42 7.88
C TYR A 149 -21.02 10.69 7.92
N LEU A 150 -21.84 9.76 7.42
CA LEU A 150 -23.29 9.92 7.36
C LEU A 150 -24.05 9.28 8.53
N ALA A 151 -23.39 8.52 9.40
CA ALA A 151 -24.05 7.87 10.54
C ALA A 151 -24.34 8.83 11.72
N GLU A 152 -23.69 9.99 11.80
CA GLU A 152 -23.84 10.92 12.92
C GLU A 152 -24.80 12.10 12.65
N THR A 153 -25.28 12.30 11.43
CA THR A 153 -26.13 13.47 11.12
C THR A 153 -27.58 13.17 10.80
N ASN A 154 -27.98 11.91 10.66
CA ASN A 154 -29.38 11.56 10.44
C ASN A 154 -29.83 10.52 11.45
N GLY A 155 -30.32 11.01 12.58
CA GLY A 155 -31.18 10.23 13.47
C GLY A 155 -32.47 9.89 12.74
N VAL A 156 -32.54 8.76 12.08
CA VAL A 156 -33.76 8.09 11.66
C VAL A 156 -33.59 6.61 11.97
N GLU A 157 -34.38 6.13 12.89
CA GLU A 157 -34.58 4.74 13.23
C GLU A 157 -35.01 3.97 11.97
N ASP A 158 -34.22 3.03 11.54
CA ASP A 158 -34.71 1.82 10.89
C ASP A 158 -33.77 0.64 11.20
N GLY A 159 -34.40 -0.42 11.67
CA GLY A 159 -33.77 -1.55 12.34
C GLY A 159 -32.92 -2.43 11.45
N THR A 160 -31.72 -2.04 11.19
CA THR A 160 -30.68 -2.92 10.65
C THR A 160 -29.48 -2.88 11.58
N GLN A 161 -29.14 -4.02 12.19
CA GLN A 161 -28.03 -4.15 13.14
C GLN A 161 -26.74 -3.64 12.54
N ALA A 162 -26.26 -2.51 13.06
CA ALA A 162 -24.91 -2.04 12.83
C ALA A 162 -23.94 -3.01 13.50
N VAL A 163 -23.13 -3.69 12.72
CA VAL A 163 -22.02 -4.50 13.22
C VAL A 163 -20.92 -3.54 13.63
N SER A 164 -20.80 -3.32 14.94
CA SER A 164 -19.70 -2.57 15.54
C SER A 164 -18.39 -3.31 15.28
N TYR A 165 -17.52 -2.74 14.46
CA TYR A 165 -16.15 -3.22 14.32
C TYR A 165 -15.31 -2.58 15.42
N THR A 166 -15.09 -3.34 16.49
CA THR A 166 -14.09 -3.02 17.50
C THR A 166 -12.69 -3.11 16.87
N HIS A 167 -11.87 -2.12 17.13
CA HIS A 167 -10.45 -2.02 16.81
C HIS A 167 -9.72 -3.34 17.13
N LEU A 168 -9.33 -4.06 16.12
CA LEU A 168 -8.31 -5.10 16.23
C LEU A 168 -6.97 -4.49 15.82
N ARG A 169 -6.26 -3.94 16.79
CA ARG A 169 -4.82 -3.78 16.68
C ARG A 169 -4.24 -5.16 16.40
N ALA A 170 -3.60 -5.33 15.26
CA ALA A 170 -2.80 -6.52 15.03
C ALA A 170 -1.63 -6.48 16.01
N HIS A 171 -1.71 -7.30 17.06
CA HIS A 171 -0.57 -7.56 17.90
C HIS A 171 0.50 -8.30 17.08
N GLU A 172 1.72 -7.76 17.14
CA GLU A 172 2.94 -8.42 16.72
C GLU A 172 2.93 -9.87 17.17
N THR A 173 3.14 -10.78 16.24
CA THR A 173 3.69 -12.09 16.54
C THR A 173 5.13 -12.06 16.09
N GLU A 174 6.03 -11.95 17.07
CA GLU A 174 7.43 -12.31 16.95
C GLU A 174 7.54 -13.75 16.42
N LEU A 175 8.29 -13.90 15.34
CA LEU A 175 9.20 -15.05 15.09
C LEU A 175 10.17 -14.66 13.99
#